data_64411a7a1ddf03c2c5c735f0cf98d0b8
#
_entry.id   64411a7a1ddf03c2c5c735f0cf98d0b8
#
_cell.length_a   1.000
_cell.length_b   1.000
_cell.length_c   1.000
_cell.angle_alpha   90.00
_cell.angle_beta   90.00
_cell.angle_gamma   90.00
#
_symmetry.space_group_name_H-M   'P 1'
#
loop_
_entity.id
_entity.type
_entity.pdbx_description
1 polymer ?
#
loop_
_entity_poly.entity_id
_entity_poly.type
_entity_poly.pdbx_seq_one_letter_code
_entity_poly.pdbx_strand_id
1 'polypeptide(L)'
;TFNPVSRWRVGANAAFTDAEFRRSTNFGTFAGNTPPNVAEVTGNLWTSYSEIGGLPLEIGGSVQYVDDRYGDNANLVDLSSYTLVDLFATWSGANYNLTARIHNLTDEIYVPWSDVFYLQQNDPGFIYANQIMLSAPRMFELSVEFAL
;
A
#
# COMPACT_ATOMS: atom_id res chain seq x y z
N THR A 1 11.25 11.38 -10.51
CA THR A 1 10.44 11.41 -11.74
C THR A 1 11.36 11.64 -12.92
N PHE A 2 11.18 10.87 -13.96
CA PHE A 2 11.92 10.95 -15.21
C PHE A 2 10.94 11.11 -16.38
N ASN A 3 11.23 12.03 -17.32
CA ASN A 3 10.40 12.27 -18.50
C ASN A 3 11.20 11.85 -19.75
N PRO A 4 11.11 10.57 -20.17
CA PRO A 4 11.89 10.08 -21.31
C PRO A 4 11.52 10.74 -22.64
N VAL A 5 10.25 11.15 -22.77
CA VAL A 5 9.72 11.99 -23.86
C VAL A 5 8.69 12.94 -23.26
N SER A 6 8.37 14.04 -23.97
CA SER A 6 7.49 15.11 -23.44
C SER A 6 6.11 14.67 -22.95
N ARG A 7 5.64 13.51 -23.43
CA ARG A 7 4.31 12.94 -23.11
C ARG A 7 4.36 11.77 -22.14
N TRP A 8 5.53 11.26 -21.82
CA TRP A 8 5.68 10.08 -20.95
C TRP A 8 6.36 10.47 -19.64
N ARG A 9 5.70 10.16 -18.54
CA ARG A 9 6.21 10.36 -17.19
C ARG A 9 6.38 9.02 -16.50
N VAL A 10 7.48 8.85 -15.81
CA VAL A 10 7.80 7.66 -14.99
C VAL A 10 8.35 8.13 -13.65
N GLY A 11 7.94 7.49 -12.59
CA GLY A 11 8.51 7.72 -11.27
C GLY A 11 8.58 6.42 -10.50
N ALA A 12 9.62 6.31 -9.67
CA ALA A 12 9.81 5.19 -8.77
C ALA A 12 10.35 5.68 -7.43
N ASN A 13 10.04 4.95 -6.39
CA ASN A 13 10.69 5.04 -5.09
C ASN A 13 10.82 3.65 -4.48
N ALA A 14 11.79 3.48 -3.60
CA ALA A 14 11.96 2.31 -2.77
C ALA A 14 12.48 2.74 -1.40
N ALA A 15 12.10 2.01 -0.37
CA ALA A 15 12.63 2.18 0.97
C ALA A 15 13.09 0.82 1.51
N PHE A 16 14.20 0.86 2.25
CA PHE A 16 14.74 -0.27 2.99
C PHE A 16 14.74 0.11 4.46
N THR A 17 14.13 -0.70 5.30
CA THR A 17 13.97 -0.44 6.72
C THR A 17 14.48 -1.63 7.51
N ASP A 18 15.52 -1.40 8.31
CA ASP A 18 16.02 -2.36 9.29
C ASP A 18 15.64 -1.83 10.68
N ALA A 19 14.73 -2.49 11.36
CA ALA A 19 14.20 -2.06 12.65
C ALA A 19 14.12 -3.23 13.63
N GLU A 20 14.60 -2.99 14.85
CA GLU A 20 14.54 -3.95 15.95
C GLU A 20 14.21 -3.29 17.29
N PHE A 21 13.56 -4.03 18.17
CA PHE A 21 13.41 -3.63 19.55
C PHE A 21 14.74 -3.75 20.30
N ARG A 22 15.26 -2.66 20.83
CA ARG A 22 16.52 -2.65 21.61
C ARG A 22 16.34 -3.04 23.07
N ARG A 23 15.13 -2.94 23.61
CA ARG A 23 14.83 -3.21 25.02
C ARG A 23 13.51 -3.93 25.17
N SER A 24 13.40 -4.71 26.25
CA SER A 24 12.13 -5.27 26.70
C SER A 24 11.14 -4.18 27.08
N THR A 25 9.89 -4.37 26.74
CA THR A 25 8.78 -3.53 27.22
C THR A 25 8.17 -4.14 28.47
N ASN A 26 7.24 -3.42 29.13
CA ASN A 26 6.48 -3.95 30.28
C ASN A 26 5.60 -5.17 29.90
N PHE A 27 5.46 -5.49 28.62
CA PHE A 27 4.62 -6.55 28.09
C PHE A 27 5.39 -7.79 27.60
N GLY A 28 6.70 -7.86 27.86
CA GLY A 28 7.54 -8.99 27.48
C GLY A 28 8.95 -8.60 27.05
N THR A 29 9.75 -9.62 26.72
CA THR A 29 11.11 -9.45 26.22
C THR A 29 11.08 -9.64 24.71
N PHE A 30 11.07 -8.53 23.98
CA PHE A 30 11.04 -8.51 22.51
C PHE A 30 12.33 -7.97 21.90
N ALA A 31 13.40 -7.85 22.69
CA ALA A 31 14.69 -7.36 22.20
C ALA A 31 15.20 -8.25 21.04
N GLY A 32 15.57 -7.63 19.94
CA GLY A 32 15.99 -8.29 18.70
C GLY A 32 14.85 -8.62 17.74
N ASN A 33 13.57 -8.49 18.15
CA ASN A 33 12.45 -8.68 17.26
C ASN A 33 12.15 -7.43 16.43
N THR A 34 11.61 -7.62 15.24
CA THR A 34 11.13 -6.56 14.37
C THR A 34 9.80 -5.98 14.91
N PRO A 35 9.63 -4.66 14.97
CA PRO A 35 8.34 -4.06 15.34
C PRO A 35 7.23 -4.46 14.36
N PRO A 36 5.98 -4.63 14.84
CA PRO A 36 4.86 -5.03 13.99
C PRO A 36 4.61 -4.03 12.84
N ASN A 37 4.11 -4.58 11.73
CA ASN A 37 3.76 -3.82 10.51
C ASN A 37 4.91 -3.07 9.84
N VAL A 38 6.16 -3.37 10.19
CA VAL A 38 7.35 -2.82 9.54
C VAL A 38 7.83 -3.80 8.48
N ALA A 39 7.64 -3.45 7.21
CA ALA A 39 8.20 -4.20 6.09
C ALA A 39 9.68 -3.80 5.87
N GLU A 40 10.55 -4.77 5.58
CA GLU A 40 11.95 -4.50 5.28
C GLU A 40 12.10 -3.75 3.94
N VAL A 41 11.32 -4.15 2.94
CA VAL A 41 11.34 -3.53 1.61
C VAL A 41 9.96 -3.02 1.25
N THR A 42 9.89 -1.76 0.80
CA THR A 42 8.71 -1.23 0.12
C THR A 42 9.13 -0.55 -1.17
N GLY A 43 8.28 -0.62 -2.19
CA GLY A 43 8.56 -0.01 -3.48
C GLY A 43 7.30 0.48 -4.16
N ASN A 44 7.46 1.51 -4.98
CA ASN A 44 6.40 2.02 -5.84
C ASN A 44 7.00 2.43 -7.19
N LEU A 45 6.35 1.99 -8.25
CA LEU A 45 6.62 2.41 -9.63
C LEU A 45 5.32 2.94 -10.22
N TRP A 46 5.36 4.11 -10.84
CA TRP A 46 4.22 4.65 -11.56
C TRP A 46 4.63 5.18 -12.93
N THR A 47 3.70 5.17 -13.86
CA THR A 47 3.91 5.69 -15.20
C THR A 47 2.62 6.28 -15.76
N SER A 48 2.74 7.32 -16.60
CA SER A 48 1.63 7.83 -17.38
C SER A 48 2.09 8.33 -18.75
N TYR A 49 1.20 8.23 -19.73
CA TYR A 49 1.39 8.71 -21.07
C TYR A 49 0.21 9.59 -21.48
N SER A 50 0.50 10.82 -21.90
CA SER A 50 -0.49 11.85 -22.23
C SER A 50 -0.60 12.08 -23.74
N GLU A 51 -1.72 12.70 -24.18
CA GLU A 51 -1.99 13.07 -25.58
C GLU A 51 -1.95 11.87 -26.53
N ILE A 52 -2.62 10.78 -26.14
CA ILE A 52 -2.67 9.53 -26.92
C ILE A 52 -3.37 9.77 -28.26
N GLY A 53 -2.65 9.54 -29.35
CA GLY A 53 -3.19 9.75 -30.70
C GLY A 53 -3.60 11.20 -31.00
N GLY A 54 -3.05 12.18 -30.28
CA GLY A 54 -3.43 13.60 -30.41
C GLY A 54 -4.72 13.97 -29.68
N LEU A 55 -5.29 13.03 -28.90
CA LEU A 55 -6.46 13.25 -28.06
C LEU A 55 -6.03 13.79 -26.68
N PRO A 56 -6.88 14.56 -25.99
CA PRO A 56 -6.61 15.03 -24.62
C PRO A 56 -6.84 13.90 -23.60
N LEU A 57 -6.19 12.77 -23.82
CA LEU A 57 -6.29 11.54 -23.04
C LEU A 57 -4.94 11.22 -22.41
N GLU A 58 -4.94 11.01 -21.11
CA GLU A 58 -3.83 10.47 -20.35
C GLU A 58 -4.21 9.09 -19.80
N ILE A 59 -3.34 8.11 -19.96
CA ILE A 59 -3.48 6.78 -19.36
C ILE A 59 -2.24 6.53 -18.50
N GLY A 60 -2.44 5.94 -17.34
CA GLY A 60 -1.35 5.61 -16.45
C GLY A 60 -1.70 4.51 -15.48
N GLY A 61 -0.72 4.13 -14.69
CA GLY A 61 -0.88 3.14 -13.64
C GLY A 61 0.29 3.14 -12.67
N SER A 62 0.12 2.38 -11.60
CA SER A 62 1.13 2.18 -10.58
C SER A 62 1.20 0.73 -10.14
N VAL A 63 2.37 0.35 -9.66
CA VAL A 63 2.61 -0.91 -8.97
C VAL A 63 3.23 -0.58 -7.63
N GLN A 64 2.61 -1.03 -6.55
CA GLN A 64 3.11 -0.93 -5.18
C GLN A 64 3.45 -2.31 -4.67
N TYR A 65 4.64 -2.47 -4.11
CA TYR A 65 5.11 -3.67 -3.42
C TYR A 65 5.34 -3.37 -1.95
N VAL A 66 4.89 -4.26 -1.10
CA VAL A 66 5.18 -4.28 0.34
C VAL A 66 5.62 -5.68 0.71
N ASP A 67 6.79 -5.78 1.32
CA ASP A 67 7.38 -7.05 1.74
C ASP A 67 6.62 -7.69 2.90
N ASP A 68 6.93 -8.95 3.19
CA ASP A 68 6.42 -9.61 4.37
C ASP A 68 6.86 -8.87 5.64
N ARG A 69 6.09 -9.05 6.70
CA ARG A 69 6.29 -8.38 7.97
C ARG A 69 5.55 -9.11 9.09
N TYR A 70 5.85 -8.74 10.32
CA TYR A 70 5.17 -9.33 11.47
C TYR A 70 3.96 -8.52 11.90
N GLY A 71 2.92 -9.21 12.40
CA GLY A 71 1.71 -8.63 12.93
C GLY A 71 1.72 -8.42 14.45
N ASP A 72 2.77 -8.90 15.15
CA ASP A 72 2.89 -8.85 16.60
C ASP A 72 4.32 -8.59 17.05
N ASN A 73 4.49 -8.18 18.31
CA ASN A 73 5.82 -7.89 18.88
C ASN A 73 6.68 -9.15 19.08
N ALA A 74 6.06 -10.33 19.16
CA ALA A 74 6.76 -11.59 19.38
C ALA A 74 7.28 -12.21 18.07
N ASN A 75 6.93 -11.63 16.92
CA ASN A 75 7.22 -12.12 15.58
C ASN A 75 6.69 -13.55 15.34
N LEU A 76 5.49 -13.83 15.84
CA LEU A 76 4.82 -15.12 15.69
C LEU A 76 3.72 -15.09 14.63
N VAL A 77 3.28 -13.91 14.20
CA VAL A 77 2.24 -13.70 13.23
C VAL A 77 2.85 -13.13 11.96
N ASP A 78 2.97 -13.98 10.94
CA ASP A 78 3.47 -13.58 9.64
C ASP A 78 2.36 -12.93 8.79
N LEU A 79 2.64 -11.76 8.26
CA LEU A 79 1.83 -11.06 7.27
C LEU A 79 2.56 -11.13 5.93
N SER A 80 1.97 -11.85 4.98
CA SER A 80 2.56 -12.05 3.66
C SER A 80 2.78 -10.73 2.91
N SER A 81 3.80 -10.69 2.07
CA SER A 81 4.03 -9.63 1.08
C SER A 81 2.85 -9.52 0.11
N TYR A 82 2.67 -8.34 -0.46
CA TYR A 82 1.64 -8.12 -1.48
C TYR A 82 2.07 -7.12 -2.55
N THR A 83 1.42 -7.21 -3.70
CA THR A 83 1.63 -6.29 -4.82
C THR A 83 0.29 -5.74 -5.30
N LEU A 84 0.13 -4.43 -5.29
CA LEU A 84 -1.06 -3.75 -5.78
C LEU A 84 -0.77 -3.12 -7.14
N VAL A 85 -1.72 -3.23 -8.03
CA VAL A 85 -1.68 -2.61 -9.36
C VAL A 85 -2.90 -1.72 -9.51
N ASP A 86 -2.68 -0.45 -9.81
CA ASP A 86 -3.74 0.52 -10.10
C ASP A 86 -3.61 1.03 -11.54
N LEU A 87 -4.74 1.31 -12.16
CA LEU A 87 -4.80 1.94 -13.48
C LEU A 87 -5.70 3.17 -13.45
N PHE A 88 -5.42 4.14 -14.31
CA PHE A 88 -6.30 5.27 -14.54
C PHE A 88 -6.29 5.74 -15.99
N ALA A 89 -7.38 6.40 -16.37
CA ALA A 89 -7.49 7.15 -17.61
C ALA A 89 -8.19 8.47 -17.33
N THR A 90 -7.59 9.58 -17.79
CA THR A 90 -8.13 10.93 -17.64
C THR A 90 -8.35 11.56 -19.02
N TRP A 91 -9.58 12.00 -19.26
CA TRP A 91 -9.93 12.84 -20.41
C TRP A 91 -10.03 14.30 -19.96
N SER A 92 -9.26 15.18 -20.61
CA SER A 92 -9.25 16.61 -20.32
C SER A 92 -10.08 17.37 -21.35
N GLY A 93 -11.29 17.80 -20.97
CA GLY A 93 -12.12 18.68 -21.77
C GLY A 93 -11.72 20.16 -21.60
N ALA A 94 -12.46 21.08 -22.23
CA ALA A 94 -12.17 22.51 -22.15
C ALA A 94 -12.30 23.07 -20.71
N ASN A 95 -13.33 22.63 -19.96
CA ASN A 95 -13.64 23.09 -18.61
C ASN A 95 -13.87 21.96 -17.62
N TYR A 96 -13.46 20.73 -17.94
CA TYR A 96 -13.62 19.59 -17.04
C TYR A 96 -12.53 18.53 -17.28
N ASN A 97 -12.27 17.74 -16.24
CA ASN A 97 -11.51 16.50 -16.33
C ASN A 97 -12.42 15.34 -15.91
N LEU A 98 -12.45 14.31 -16.73
CA LEU A 98 -13.14 13.05 -16.42
C LEU A 98 -12.08 11.99 -16.19
N THR A 99 -12.06 11.42 -14.98
CA THR A 99 -11.09 10.37 -14.63
C THR A 99 -11.79 9.09 -14.21
N ALA A 100 -11.42 7.99 -14.86
CA ALA A 100 -11.77 6.64 -14.44
C ALA A 100 -10.54 5.98 -13.81
N ARG A 101 -10.73 5.29 -12.67
CA ARG A 101 -9.68 4.54 -11.97
C ARG A 101 -10.13 3.13 -11.65
N ILE A 102 -9.17 2.23 -11.65
CA ILE A 102 -9.30 0.88 -11.13
C ILE A 102 -8.23 0.73 -10.06
N HIS A 103 -8.65 0.57 -8.82
CA HIS A 103 -7.79 0.25 -7.69
C HIS A 103 -7.74 -1.26 -7.50
N ASN A 104 -6.56 -1.77 -7.14
CA ASN A 104 -6.34 -3.20 -6.93
C ASN A 104 -6.82 -4.04 -8.14
N LEU A 105 -6.27 -3.76 -9.31
CA LEU A 105 -6.65 -4.38 -10.60
C LEU A 105 -6.66 -5.91 -10.54
N THR A 106 -5.70 -6.49 -9.84
CA THR A 106 -5.52 -7.95 -9.68
C THR A 106 -6.48 -8.58 -8.68
N ASP A 107 -7.26 -7.76 -7.95
CA ASP A 107 -8.14 -8.20 -6.85
C ASP A 107 -7.39 -8.97 -5.76
N GLU A 108 -6.17 -8.48 -5.43
CA GLU A 108 -5.30 -9.06 -4.42
C GLU A 108 -5.95 -8.98 -3.05
N ILE A 109 -5.96 -10.10 -2.32
CA ILE A 109 -6.44 -10.17 -0.94
C ILE A 109 -5.22 -10.15 -0.03
N TYR A 110 -5.09 -9.10 0.77
CA TYR A 110 -3.93 -8.89 1.63
C TYR A 110 -4.35 -8.33 3.00
N VAL A 111 -3.44 -8.37 3.95
CA VAL A 111 -3.63 -7.78 5.28
C VAL A 111 -2.76 -6.52 5.37
N PRO A 112 -3.33 -5.32 5.22
CA PRO A 112 -2.56 -4.08 5.30
C PRO A 112 -2.03 -3.78 6.71
N TRP A 113 -2.71 -4.27 7.73
CA TRP A 113 -2.37 -3.98 9.12
C TRP A 113 -2.86 -5.07 10.07
N SER A 114 -2.09 -5.35 11.11
CA SER A 114 -2.43 -6.24 12.22
C SER A 114 -2.02 -5.61 13.55
N ASP A 115 -2.73 -5.95 14.60
CA ASP A 115 -2.40 -5.58 15.98
C ASP A 115 -2.75 -6.72 16.94
N VAL A 116 -2.15 -6.70 18.12
CA VAL A 116 -2.43 -7.64 19.20
C VAL A 116 -2.92 -6.88 20.42
N PHE A 117 -4.09 -7.24 20.90
CA PHE A 117 -4.63 -6.68 22.14
C PHE A 117 -3.92 -7.27 23.36
N TYR A 118 -3.07 -6.48 24.01
CA TYR A 118 -2.33 -6.86 25.22
C TYR A 118 -3.09 -6.57 26.52
N LEU A 119 -4.33 -6.08 26.47
CA LEU A 119 -5.05 -5.50 27.63
C LEU A 119 -5.44 -6.50 28.74
N GLN A 120 -5.25 -7.81 28.56
CA GLN A 120 -5.68 -8.82 29.53
C GLN A 120 -4.62 -9.89 29.81
N GLN A 121 -3.37 -9.49 29.95
CA GLN A 121 -2.26 -10.42 30.24
C GLN A 121 -2.44 -11.26 31.51
N ASN A 122 -3.33 -10.87 32.42
CA ASN A 122 -3.58 -11.57 33.69
C ASN A 122 -4.79 -12.52 33.64
N ASP A 123 -5.47 -12.65 32.50
CA ASP A 123 -6.56 -13.60 32.32
C ASP A 123 -6.02 -14.90 31.72
N PRO A 124 -5.98 -16.01 32.48
CA PRO A 124 -5.47 -17.31 31.99
C PRO A 124 -6.30 -17.92 30.85
N GLY A 125 -7.47 -17.38 30.56
CA GLY A 125 -8.31 -17.77 29.41
C GLY A 125 -8.12 -16.87 28.20
N PHE A 126 -7.29 -15.83 28.29
CA PHE A 126 -7.04 -14.90 27.20
C PHE A 126 -5.97 -15.46 26.26
N ILE A 127 -6.40 -15.92 25.11
CA ILE A 127 -5.52 -16.19 23.98
C ILE A 127 -5.36 -14.86 23.26
N TYR A 128 -4.12 -14.37 23.11
CA TYR A 128 -3.80 -13.16 22.36
C TYR A 128 -4.51 -13.18 21.01
N ALA A 129 -5.56 -12.38 20.89
CA ALA A 129 -6.30 -12.28 19.64
C ALA A 129 -5.62 -11.27 18.73
N ASN A 130 -5.11 -11.73 17.62
CA ASN A 130 -4.65 -10.84 16.56
C ASN A 130 -5.86 -10.19 15.89
N GLN A 131 -5.85 -8.88 15.82
CA GLN A 131 -6.78 -8.12 14.99
C GLN A 131 -6.13 -7.88 13.64
N ILE A 132 -6.78 -8.29 12.59
CA ILE A 132 -6.33 -8.03 11.22
C ILE A 132 -7.32 -7.10 10.53
N MET A 133 -6.79 -6.14 9.79
CA MET A 133 -7.57 -5.37 8.84
C MET A 133 -7.56 -6.12 7.50
N LEU A 134 -8.72 -6.35 6.92
CA LEU A 134 -8.80 -6.92 5.58
C LEU A 134 -8.62 -5.81 4.53
N SER A 135 -8.01 -6.17 3.42
CA SER A 135 -7.82 -5.29 2.28
C SER A 135 -9.14 -4.85 1.65
N ALA A 136 -9.12 -3.68 1.01
CA ALA A 136 -10.17 -3.31 0.07
C ALA A 136 -10.10 -4.22 -1.17
N PRO A 137 -11.24 -4.72 -1.68
CA PRO A 137 -11.28 -5.45 -2.94
C PRO A 137 -10.98 -4.51 -4.12
N ARG A 138 -10.94 -5.05 -5.32
CA ARG A 138 -10.87 -4.22 -6.52
C ARG A 138 -12.03 -3.22 -6.56
N MET A 139 -11.70 -1.94 -6.79
CA MET A 139 -12.67 -0.85 -6.81
C MET A 139 -12.59 -0.09 -8.13
N PHE A 140 -13.74 0.37 -8.60
CA PHE A 140 -13.85 1.26 -9.75
C PHE A 140 -14.30 2.62 -9.28
N GLU A 141 -13.61 3.65 -9.71
CA GLU A 141 -13.92 5.05 -9.41
C GLU A 141 -14.12 5.83 -10.71
N LEU A 142 -15.12 6.69 -10.72
CA LEU A 142 -15.33 7.68 -11.76
C LEU A 142 -15.47 9.05 -11.11
N SER A 143 -14.62 9.98 -11.50
CA SER A 143 -14.62 11.35 -10.98
C SER A 143 -14.70 12.38 -12.10
N VAL A 144 -15.40 13.48 -11.84
CA VAL A 144 -15.47 14.64 -12.73
C VAL A 144 -15.07 15.87 -11.94
N GLU A 145 -14.10 16.61 -12.46
CA GLU A 145 -13.63 17.87 -11.91
C GLU A 145 -13.95 18.99 -12.90
N PHE A 146 -14.59 20.07 -12.44
CA PHE A 146 -14.88 21.24 -13.26
C PHE A 146 -13.97 22.40 -12.89
N ALA A 147 -13.42 23.08 -13.92
CA ALA A 147 -12.76 24.36 -13.78
C ALA A 147 -13.82 25.48 -13.91
N LEU A 148 -14.00 26.29 -12.87
CA LEU A 148 -14.91 27.44 -12.82
C LEU A 148 -14.18 28.73 -13.19
#